data_0dfb713b0dcf66c875f8bd1fec6e89fa
#
_entry.id   0dfb713b0dcf66c875f8bd1fec6e89fa
#
_cell.length_a   1.000
_cell.length_b   1.000
_cell.length_c   1.000
_cell.angle_alpha   90.00
_cell.angle_beta   90.00
_cell.angle_gamma   90.00
#
_symmetry.space_group_name_H-M   'P 1'
#
loop_
_entity.id
_entity.type
_entity.pdbx_description
1 polymer ?
#
loop_
_entity_poly.entity_id
_entity_poly.type
_entity_poly.pdbx_seq_one_letter_code
_entity_poly.pdbx_strand_id
1 'polypeptide(L)'
;VLSIDALLESARNFVQDAAGTERSRYVILIRGENNTTTGDVLPPIRSGEVDADAIPEELLRKVADNPSVQQMQIVPVKITGEADPVPSWVIGQQVALPRAGDYGLYLVYPMTRERDTLALVGRFLLLGGVALMLLLGGIAYVVTRLVVAPVRRAADVAQRFASGALGERMTAKGEDDLTVLATSFNEMAASIQQQIAQMENLSRFQQRFVSDVSHELRTPLTTIRMAGDLIHDSRSDFDPAVARSAELLHNELDRFEALLSDLLEISRFDAGAAVLDVELTDIRATVARVVESTAALAERKGVQISVEEPDNPCEAEIDSRRVERILRNLLVNGIEHGESRPIVVRVGTDDHAVAVSVRDHGIGLRPGEAAMVFNRFWRADPARARTTGGTGLGLAISLEDARLHNGWLQAWGAPGEGSCFRLTLPRYSGTTLETSPLPLNPVLGDVLPTRSAASGMPARAPGAEAETAILRRVRAGADPMALAQERAAGDGEHPAAAGVRGHS
;
A
#
# COMPACT_ATOMS: atom_id res chain seq x y z
N VAL A 1 -64.50 26.19 -86.82
CA VAL A 1 -64.86 25.40 -85.61
C VAL A 1 -63.71 24.36 -85.42
N LEU A 2 -62.85 24.54 -84.47
CA LEU A 2 -61.81 23.52 -84.12
C LEU A 2 -62.51 22.26 -83.62
N SER A 3 -62.30 21.11 -84.27
CA SER A 3 -62.83 19.82 -83.82
C SER A 3 -62.15 19.42 -82.49
N ILE A 4 -62.73 18.51 -81.69
CA ILE A 4 -62.17 17.95 -80.47
C ILE A 4 -60.79 17.41 -80.76
N ASP A 5 -60.59 16.75 -81.90
CA ASP A 5 -59.32 16.20 -82.35
C ASP A 5 -58.22 17.27 -82.49
N ALA A 6 -58.54 18.43 -83.01
CA ALA A 6 -57.65 19.56 -83.18
C ALA A 6 -57.25 20.19 -81.80
N LEU A 7 -58.20 20.23 -80.87
CA LEU A 7 -57.89 20.65 -79.46
C LEU A 7 -57.03 19.66 -78.75
N LEU A 8 -57.27 18.37 -78.92
CA LEU A 8 -56.50 17.30 -78.33
C LEU A 8 -55.09 17.26 -78.91
N GLU A 9 -54.91 17.47 -80.19
CA GLU A 9 -53.64 17.58 -80.86
C GLU A 9 -52.83 18.81 -80.39
N SER A 10 -53.51 19.97 -80.28
CA SER A 10 -52.91 21.21 -79.76
C SER A 10 -52.43 21.04 -78.27
N ALA A 11 -53.28 20.41 -77.44
CA ALA A 11 -52.97 20.17 -76.05
C ALA A 11 -51.80 19.13 -75.91
N ARG A 12 -51.79 18.14 -76.78
CA ARG A 12 -50.70 17.15 -76.83
C ARG A 12 -49.37 17.78 -77.24
N ASN A 13 -49.42 18.63 -78.30
CA ASN A 13 -48.20 19.37 -78.72
C ASN A 13 -47.73 20.34 -77.66
N PHE A 14 -48.64 21.03 -76.98
CA PHE A 14 -48.28 21.88 -75.81
C PHE A 14 -47.62 21.11 -74.72
N VAL A 15 -48.09 19.93 -74.31
CA VAL A 15 -47.54 19.07 -73.30
C VAL A 15 -46.15 18.53 -73.72
N GLN A 16 -45.98 18.18 -75.01
CA GLN A 16 -44.70 17.74 -75.55
C GLN A 16 -43.69 18.88 -75.64
N ASP A 17 -44.08 20.07 -76.05
CA ASP A 17 -43.20 21.24 -76.06
C ASP A 17 -42.85 21.70 -74.69
N ALA A 18 -43.76 21.68 -73.74
CA ALA A 18 -43.52 21.99 -72.37
C ALA A 18 -42.57 21.00 -71.68
N ALA A 19 -42.55 19.73 -72.11
CA ALA A 19 -41.61 18.70 -71.63
C ALA A 19 -40.19 18.93 -72.11
N GLY A 20 -39.99 19.56 -73.27
CA GLY A 20 -38.69 19.79 -73.90
C GLY A 20 -38.04 18.52 -74.44
N THR A 21 -36.92 18.67 -75.10
CA THR A 21 -36.16 17.57 -75.74
C THR A 21 -35.31 16.76 -74.72
N GLU A 22 -35.07 17.33 -73.60
CA GLU A 22 -34.36 16.62 -72.55
C GLU A 22 -35.32 15.87 -71.59
N ARG A 23 -35.11 14.58 -71.40
CA ARG A 23 -35.86 13.73 -70.44
C ARG A 23 -35.74 14.18 -68.97
N SER A 24 -35.47 15.46 -68.74
CA SER A 24 -35.25 16.00 -67.39
C SER A 24 -36.52 16.35 -66.65
N ARG A 25 -37.66 16.43 -67.35
CA ARG A 25 -38.97 16.70 -66.81
C ARG A 25 -40.05 15.99 -67.56
N TYR A 26 -41.12 15.68 -66.83
CA TYR A 26 -42.38 15.19 -67.48
C TYR A 26 -43.45 16.19 -67.22
N VAL A 27 -44.39 16.22 -68.09
CA VAL A 27 -45.56 17.14 -68.07
C VAL A 27 -46.81 16.31 -68.06
N ILE A 28 -47.69 16.59 -67.14
CA ILE A 28 -49.03 15.95 -67.06
C ILE A 28 -50.07 17.04 -67.04
N LEU A 29 -51.10 16.90 -67.86
CA LEU A 29 -52.23 17.75 -67.90
C LEU A 29 -53.46 16.97 -67.48
N ILE A 30 -54.11 17.37 -66.38
CA ILE A 30 -55.22 16.66 -65.74
C ILE A 30 -56.41 17.66 -65.66
N ARG A 31 -57.64 17.23 -65.88
CA ARG A 31 -58.82 18.03 -65.66
C ARG A 31 -58.91 18.52 -64.20
N GLY A 32 -59.09 19.82 -63.99
CA GLY A 32 -59.24 20.38 -62.66
C GLY A 32 -60.49 19.88 -61.96
N GLU A 33 -60.46 19.60 -60.65
CA GLU A 33 -61.66 19.14 -59.90
C GLU A 33 -62.77 20.15 -59.92
N ASN A 34 -62.50 21.44 -60.02
CA ASN A 34 -63.44 22.52 -60.03
C ASN A 34 -63.91 22.85 -61.46
N ASN A 35 -63.56 22.08 -62.49
CA ASN A 35 -63.93 22.33 -63.88
C ASN A 35 -65.37 21.92 -64.12
N THR A 36 -66.31 22.92 -64.16
CA THR A 36 -67.72 22.74 -64.34
C THR A 36 -68.13 22.85 -65.83
N THR A 37 -67.20 23.00 -66.77
CA THR A 37 -67.43 23.14 -68.17
C THR A 37 -68.02 21.85 -68.74
N THR A 38 -69.24 21.94 -69.33
CA THR A 38 -69.94 20.84 -69.98
C THR A 38 -69.53 20.66 -71.44
N GLY A 39 -68.43 21.30 -71.85
CA GLY A 39 -67.84 21.21 -73.17
C GLY A 39 -67.01 19.97 -73.42
N ASP A 40 -66.09 20.06 -74.36
CA ASP A 40 -65.24 18.98 -74.78
C ASP A 40 -64.27 18.52 -73.65
N VAL A 41 -64.44 17.30 -73.13
CA VAL A 41 -63.62 16.74 -72.06
C VAL A 41 -62.37 16.08 -72.66
N LEU A 42 -61.21 16.63 -72.41
CA LEU A 42 -59.95 16.01 -72.79
C LEU A 42 -59.51 14.96 -71.73
N PRO A 43 -59.07 13.76 -72.16
CA PRO A 43 -58.50 12.79 -71.25
C PRO A 43 -57.19 13.33 -70.65
N PRO A 44 -56.70 12.79 -69.57
CA PRO A 44 -55.39 13.15 -69.06
C PRO A 44 -54.29 13.00 -70.14
N ILE A 45 -53.55 14.08 -70.42
CA ILE A 45 -52.47 14.11 -71.40
C ILE A 45 -51.17 14.13 -70.67
N ARG A 46 -50.26 13.28 -71.08
CA ARG A 46 -48.94 13.14 -70.45
C ARG A 46 -47.77 13.14 -71.45
N SER A 47 -46.68 13.73 -71.09
CA SER A 47 -45.43 13.59 -71.82
C SER A 47 -44.65 12.42 -71.27
N GLY A 48 -44.32 11.44 -72.14
CA GLY A 48 -43.54 10.29 -71.71
C GLY A 48 -44.28 9.25 -70.85
N GLU A 49 -43.59 8.45 -70.15
CA GLU A 49 -44.03 7.24 -69.43
C GLU A 49 -44.24 7.47 -67.94
N VAL A 50 -44.90 8.55 -67.55
CA VAL A 50 -45.30 8.87 -66.17
C VAL A 50 -46.77 8.61 -65.97
N ASP A 51 -47.06 7.94 -64.82
CA ASP A 51 -48.46 7.68 -64.50
C ASP A 51 -49.21 8.95 -64.02
N ALA A 52 -50.31 9.25 -64.57
CA ALA A 52 -51.12 10.42 -64.17
C ALA A 52 -51.68 10.26 -62.75
N ASP A 53 -51.94 9.02 -62.33
CA ASP A 53 -52.48 8.70 -61.02
C ASP A 53 -51.42 8.84 -59.90
N ALA A 54 -50.16 9.10 -60.26
CA ALA A 54 -49.11 9.31 -59.33
C ALA A 54 -49.14 10.69 -58.62
N ILE A 55 -49.96 11.61 -59.08
CA ILE A 55 -50.10 12.92 -58.46
C ILE A 55 -51.15 12.84 -57.34
N PRO A 56 -50.71 13.16 -56.05
CA PRO A 56 -51.61 13.06 -54.91
C PRO A 56 -52.82 13.95 -55.05
N GLU A 57 -53.97 13.43 -54.62
CA GLU A 57 -55.25 14.22 -54.60
C GLU A 57 -55.11 15.54 -53.82
N GLU A 58 -54.27 15.56 -52.77
CA GLU A 58 -54.00 16.78 -52.01
C GLU A 58 -53.39 17.88 -52.88
N LEU A 59 -52.46 17.54 -53.79
CA LEU A 59 -51.85 18.50 -54.70
C LEU A 59 -52.85 18.92 -55.79
N LEU A 60 -53.65 17.98 -56.27
CA LEU A 60 -54.76 18.29 -57.24
C LEU A 60 -55.73 19.34 -56.66
N ARG A 61 -56.17 19.18 -55.42
CA ARG A 61 -57.04 20.12 -54.70
C ARG A 61 -56.35 21.46 -54.47
N LYS A 62 -55.07 21.47 -53.95
CA LYS A 62 -54.38 22.74 -53.75
C LYS A 62 -54.21 23.57 -55.00
N VAL A 63 -54.04 22.94 -56.18
CA VAL A 63 -53.91 23.59 -57.44
C VAL A 63 -55.32 24.10 -57.91
N ALA A 64 -56.40 23.34 -57.68
CA ALA A 64 -57.78 23.75 -58.02
C ALA A 64 -58.24 24.89 -57.10
N ASP A 65 -57.88 24.92 -55.82
CA ASP A 65 -58.32 25.96 -54.88
C ASP A 65 -57.57 27.30 -55.08
N ASN A 66 -56.34 27.25 -55.63
CA ASN A 66 -55.48 28.43 -55.82
C ASN A 66 -54.97 28.55 -57.27
N PRO A 67 -55.84 28.94 -58.22
CA PRO A 67 -55.55 28.92 -59.66
C PRO A 67 -54.38 29.83 -60.08
N SER A 68 -54.13 30.88 -59.33
CA SER A 68 -53.13 31.90 -59.68
C SER A 68 -51.71 31.61 -59.04
N VAL A 69 -51.62 30.56 -58.23
CA VAL A 69 -50.36 30.27 -57.46
C VAL A 69 -49.85 28.89 -57.85
N GLN A 70 -48.57 28.82 -58.16
CA GLN A 70 -47.92 27.54 -58.36
C GLN A 70 -47.82 26.78 -57.03
N GLN A 71 -48.24 25.53 -57.03
CA GLN A 71 -48.13 24.62 -55.90
C GLN A 71 -47.03 23.64 -56.18
N MET A 72 -46.21 23.34 -55.13
CA MET A 72 -45.09 22.50 -55.28
C MET A 72 -45.01 21.46 -54.12
N GLN A 73 -44.79 20.21 -54.49
CA GLN A 73 -44.63 19.11 -53.49
C GLN A 73 -43.68 18.07 -54.03
N ILE A 74 -42.90 17.45 -53.06
CA ILE A 74 -42.07 16.28 -53.37
C ILE A 74 -42.96 15.04 -53.26
N VAL A 75 -43.01 14.24 -54.31
CA VAL A 75 -43.90 13.08 -54.40
C VAL A 75 -43.11 11.91 -54.98
N PRO A 76 -43.27 10.70 -54.47
CA PRO A 76 -42.75 9.51 -55.13
C PRO A 76 -43.55 9.18 -56.35
N VAL A 77 -43.03 9.42 -57.55
CA VAL A 77 -43.69 9.20 -58.83
C VAL A 77 -43.14 7.92 -59.47
N LYS A 78 -44.05 7.08 -59.96
CA LYS A 78 -43.69 5.88 -60.72
C LYS A 78 -43.37 6.25 -62.16
N ILE A 79 -42.15 6.03 -62.54
CA ILE A 79 -41.71 6.29 -63.96
C ILE A 79 -41.42 4.95 -64.58
N THR A 80 -41.95 4.75 -65.80
CA THR A 80 -41.72 3.49 -66.53
C THR A 80 -40.23 3.31 -66.84
N GLY A 81 -39.68 2.14 -66.42
CA GLY A 81 -38.26 1.86 -66.52
C GLY A 81 -37.51 1.96 -65.22
N GLU A 82 -38.09 2.50 -64.17
CA GLU A 82 -37.56 2.49 -62.80
C GLU A 82 -38.29 1.41 -61.98
N ALA A 83 -37.53 0.64 -61.20
CA ALA A 83 -38.06 -0.46 -60.37
C ALA A 83 -38.89 0.06 -59.20
N ASP A 84 -38.47 1.17 -58.63
CA ASP A 84 -39.10 1.81 -57.47
C ASP A 84 -39.60 3.22 -57.80
N PRO A 85 -40.64 3.75 -57.12
CA PRO A 85 -41.03 5.13 -57.24
C PRO A 85 -39.85 6.08 -56.96
N VAL A 86 -39.70 7.06 -57.90
CA VAL A 86 -38.63 8.05 -57.80
C VAL A 86 -39.15 9.30 -57.11
N PRO A 87 -38.52 9.79 -56.03
CA PRO A 87 -38.82 11.08 -55.47
C PRO A 87 -38.73 12.16 -56.57
N SER A 88 -39.78 12.90 -56.78
CA SER A 88 -39.90 13.89 -57.88
C SER A 88 -40.46 15.19 -57.34
N TRP A 89 -39.92 16.31 -57.77
CA TRP A 89 -40.56 17.60 -57.57
C TRP A 89 -41.72 17.73 -58.54
N VAL A 90 -42.92 17.90 -58.00
CA VAL A 90 -44.10 18.13 -58.77
C VAL A 90 -44.56 19.57 -58.56
N ILE A 91 -44.55 20.33 -59.61
CA ILE A 91 -45.07 21.73 -59.65
C ILE A 91 -46.32 21.75 -60.41
N GLY A 92 -47.44 22.13 -59.78
CA GLY A 92 -48.73 22.20 -60.36
C GLY A 92 -49.27 23.64 -60.47
N GLN A 93 -49.88 23.98 -61.58
CA GLN A 93 -50.54 25.26 -61.80
C GLN A 93 -51.83 25.04 -62.63
N GLN A 94 -52.84 25.81 -62.32
CA GLN A 94 -54.08 25.78 -63.14
C GLN A 94 -53.82 26.56 -64.43
N VAL A 95 -54.31 25.99 -65.53
CA VAL A 95 -54.29 26.60 -66.89
C VAL A 95 -55.69 26.49 -67.49
N ALA A 96 -56.23 27.61 -67.94
CA ALA A 96 -57.48 27.62 -68.62
C ALA A 96 -57.27 27.24 -70.09
N LEU A 97 -57.95 26.18 -70.54
CA LEU A 97 -57.95 25.75 -71.95
C LEU A 97 -59.19 26.27 -72.65
N PRO A 98 -59.06 26.93 -73.81
CA PRO A 98 -60.20 27.42 -74.55
C PRO A 98 -61.18 26.30 -74.83
N ARG A 99 -62.51 26.45 -74.45
CA ARG A 99 -63.61 25.49 -74.59
C ARG A 99 -63.58 24.24 -73.70
N ALA A 100 -62.41 23.85 -73.16
CA ALA A 100 -62.27 22.68 -72.28
C ALA A 100 -62.35 23.03 -70.78
N GLY A 101 -62.22 24.36 -70.44
CA GLY A 101 -62.26 24.83 -69.08
C GLY A 101 -60.91 24.69 -68.38
N ASP A 102 -60.92 24.57 -67.05
CA ASP A 102 -59.72 24.60 -66.20
C ASP A 102 -59.08 23.23 -66.08
N TYR A 103 -57.79 23.20 -66.38
CA TYR A 103 -56.94 22.02 -66.28
C TYR A 103 -55.77 22.32 -65.36
N GLY A 104 -55.32 21.32 -64.62
CA GLY A 104 -54.04 21.38 -63.85
C GLY A 104 -52.86 20.93 -64.71
N LEU A 105 -51.86 21.80 -64.89
CA LEU A 105 -50.63 21.49 -65.57
C LEU A 105 -49.61 21.14 -64.48
N TYR A 106 -49.07 19.91 -64.51
CA TYR A 106 -48.10 19.40 -63.51
C TYR A 106 -46.77 19.11 -64.20
N LEU A 107 -45.73 19.77 -63.74
CA LEU A 107 -44.34 19.55 -64.14
C LEU A 107 -43.66 18.63 -63.12
N VAL A 108 -43.23 17.47 -63.55
CA VAL A 108 -42.61 16.48 -62.71
C VAL A 108 -41.09 16.43 -63.00
N TYR A 109 -40.28 16.74 -62.00
CA TYR A 109 -38.83 16.71 -62.09
C TYR A 109 -38.27 15.53 -61.23
N PRO A 110 -37.90 14.40 -61.87
CA PRO A 110 -37.41 13.24 -61.15
C PRO A 110 -36.01 13.49 -60.58
N MET A 111 -35.82 13.10 -59.33
CA MET A 111 -34.52 13.18 -58.59
C MET A 111 -33.73 11.87 -58.74
N THR A 112 -33.68 11.28 -59.90
CA THR A 112 -32.93 10.00 -60.12
C THR A 112 -31.44 10.17 -59.90
N ARG A 113 -30.83 11.22 -60.42
CA ARG A 113 -29.39 11.47 -60.30
C ARG A 113 -28.98 11.76 -58.87
N GLU A 114 -29.78 12.50 -58.13
CA GLU A 114 -29.55 12.83 -56.72
C GLU A 114 -29.62 11.56 -55.85
N ARG A 115 -30.62 10.69 -56.11
CA ARG A 115 -30.75 9.40 -55.42
C ARG A 115 -29.54 8.49 -55.68
N ASP A 116 -29.14 8.36 -56.92
CA ASP A 116 -27.98 7.52 -57.29
C ASP A 116 -26.68 8.03 -56.71
N THR A 117 -26.51 9.36 -56.70
CA THR A 117 -25.33 10.00 -56.05
C THR A 117 -25.32 9.73 -54.56
N LEU A 118 -26.44 9.89 -53.85
CA LEU A 118 -26.53 9.59 -52.42
C LEU A 118 -26.30 8.11 -52.13
N ALA A 119 -26.83 7.21 -52.96
CA ALA A 119 -26.59 5.78 -52.82
C ALA A 119 -25.11 5.42 -53.02
N LEU A 120 -24.43 6.06 -54.00
CA LEU A 120 -23.02 5.88 -54.25
C LEU A 120 -22.16 6.40 -53.09
N VAL A 121 -22.44 7.61 -52.60
CA VAL A 121 -21.77 8.19 -51.41
C VAL A 121 -21.98 7.30 -50.19
N GLY A 122 -23.21 6.82 -49.96
CA GLY A 122 -23.51 5.90 -48.85
C GLY A 122 -22.69 4.60 -48.91
N ARG A 123 -22.53 4.02 -50.12
CA ARG A 123 -21.67 2.82 -50.30
C ARG A 123 -20.21 3.10 -50.04
N PHE A 124 -19.69 4.23 -50.51
CA PHE A 124 -18.28 4.61 -50.24
C PHE A 124 -18.03 4.85 -48.76
N LEU A 125 -18.96 5.53 -48.06
CA LEU A 125 -18.85 5.75 -46.62
C LEU A 125 -18.88 4.42 -45.83
N LEU A 126 -19.79 3.53 -46.22
CA LEU A 126 -19.87 2.20 -45.56
C LEU A 126 -18.63 1.37 -45.78
N LEU A 127 -18.14 1.27 -47.03
CA LEU A 127 -16.91 0.51 -47.35
C LEU A 127 -15.68 1.13 -46.67
N GLY A 128 -15.58 2.46 -46.72
CA GLY A 128 -14.50 3.20 -46.07
C GLY A 128 -14.53 3.02 -44.55
N GLY A 129 -15.72 3.07 -43.93
CA GLY A 129 -15.90 2.82 -42.49
C GLY A 129 -15.50 1.42 -42.07
N VAL A 130 -15.91 0.40 -42.85
CA VAL A 130 -15.50 -1.00 -42.60
C VAL A 130 -13.98 -1.17 -42.76
N ALA A 131 -13.38 -0.62 -43.79
CA ALA A 131 -11.94 -0.68 -44.03
C ALA A 131 -11.17 0.01 -42.90
N LEU A 132 -11.62 1.18 -42.45
CA LEU A 132 -11.02 1.91 -41.31
C LEU A 132 -11.14 1.10 -40.00
N MET A 133 -12.29 0.49 -39.74
CA MET A 133 -12.51 -0.34 -38.55
C MET A 133 -11.54 -1.56 -38.55
N LEU A 134 -11.38 -2.23 -39.69
CA LEU A 134 -10.44 -3.34 -39.83
C LEU A 134 -8.98 -2.89 -39.64
N LEU A 135 -8.63 -1.73 -40.18
CA LEU A 135 -7.30 -1.15 -40.02
C LEU A 135 -7.01 -0.84 -38.55
N LEU A 136 -7.93 -0.14 -37.87
CA LEU A 136 -7.78 0.19 -36.44
C LEU A 136 -7.74 -1.06 -35.56
N GLY A 137 -8.59 -2.05 -35.84
CA GLY A 137 -8.55 -3.35 -35.18
C GLY A 137 -7.23 -4.09 -35.38
N GLY A 138 -6.69 -4.05 -36.58
CA GLY A 138 -5.39 -4.62 -36.92
C GLY A 138 -4.23 -3.93 -36.16
N ILE A 139 -4.20 -2.60 -36.13
CA ILE A 139 -3.21 -1.83 -35.38
C ILE A 139 -3.31 -2.14 -33.89
N ALA A 140 -4.51 -2.11 -33.31
CA ALA A 140 -4.73 -2.43 -31.90
C ALA A 140 -4.27 -3.85 -31.55
N TYR A 141 -4.54 -4.82 -32.41
CA TYR A 141 -4.06 -6.20 -32.25
C TYR A 141 -2.53 -6.28 -32.25
N VAL A 142 -1.88 -5.62 -33.21
CA VAL A 142 -0.42 -5.61 -33.33
C VAL A 142 0.22 -4.95 -32.10
N VAL A 143 -0.27 -3.78 -31.68
CA VAL A 143 0.24 -3.08 -30.49
C VAL A 143 0.05 -3.93 -29.23
N THR A 144 -1.14 -4.52 -29.06
CA THR A 144 -1.39 -5.40 -27.91
C THR A 144 -0.45 -6.58 -27.87
N ARG A 145 -0.18 -7.21 -28.99
CA ARG A 145 0.68 -8.39 -29.07
C ARG A 145 2.18 -8.08 -28.95
N LEU A 146 2.66 -6.99 -29.56
CA LEU A 146 4.09 -6.64 -29.60
C LEU A 146 4.55 -5.81 -28.40
N VAL A 147 3.67 -5.01 -27.80
CA VAL A 147 4.05 -4.11 -26.70
C VAL A 147 3.37 -4.48 -25.39
N VAL A 148 2.05 -4.53 -25.38
CA VAL A 148 1.30 -4.70 -24.11
C VAL A 148 1.53 -6.08 -23.48
N ALA A 149 1.50 -7.15 -24.28
CA ALA A 149 1.66 -8.51 -23.76
C ALA A 149 3.06 -8.78 -23.17
N PRO A 150 4.18 -8.37 -23.78
CA PRO A 150 5.50 -8.49 -23.18
C PRO A 150 5.66 -7.65 -21.91
N VAL A 151 5.16 -6.41 -21.88
CA VAL A 151 5.21 -5.55 -20.68
C VAL A 151 4.45 -6.16 -19.52
N ARG A 152 3.26 -6.72 -19.76
CA ARG A 152 2.51 -7.43 -18.70
C ARG A 152 3.28 -8.64 -18.17
N ARG A 153 3.88 -9.45 -19.04
CA ARG A 153 4.72 -10.60 -18.60
C ARG A 153 5.91 -10.13 -17.78
N ALA A 154 6.55 -9.03 -18.18
CA ALA A 154 7.65 -8.46 -17.40
C ALA A 154 7.20 -8.02 -16.01
N ALA A 155 6.03 -7.38 -15.89
CA ALA A 155 5.45 -7.01 -14.60
C ALA A 155 5.13 -8.24 -13.73
N ASP A 156 4.55 -9.30 -14.31
CA ASP A 156 4.25 -10.54 -13.60
C ASP A 156 5.53 -11.24 -13.08
N VAL A 157 6.60 -11.28 -13.89
CA VAL A 157 7.91 -11.82 -13.47
C VAL A 157 8.51 -10.99 -12.34
N ALA A 158 8.47 -9.65 -12.46
CA ALA A 158 8.96 -8.74 -11.42
C ALA A 158 8.19 -8.91 -10.11
N GLN A 159 6.88 -9.08 -10.16
CA GLN A 159 6.05 -9.32 -8.98
C GLN A 159 6.35 -10.66 -8.30
N ARG A 160 6.52 -11.74 -9.08
CA ARG A 160 6.95 -13.05 -8.54
C ARG A 160 8.35 -12.99 -7.95
N PHE A 161 9.28 -12.29 -8.59
CA PHE A 161 10.61 -12.05 -8.05
C PHE A 161 10.56 -11.32 -6.71
N ALA A 162 9.76 -10.26 -6.60
CA ALA A 162 9.57 -9.49 -5.36
C ALA A 162 8.91 -10.33 -4.23
N SER A 163 8.06 -11.31 -4.58
CA SER A 163 7.45 -12.24 -3.61
C SER A 163 8.36 -13.40 -3.18
N GLY A 164 9.65 -13.39 -3.60
CA GLY A 164 10.65 -14.37 -3.19
C GLY A 164 10.99 -15.45 -4.21
N ALA A 165 10.36 -15.47 -5.40
CA ALA A 165 10.73 -16.38 -6.47
C ALA A 165 11.99 -15.88 -7.22
N LEU A 166 13.12 -15.82 -6.52
CA LEU A 166 14.36 -15.22 -7.01
C LEU A 166 14.97 -15.90 -8.24
N GLY A 167 14.51 -17.10 -8.60
CA GLY A 167 14.94 -17.83 -9.80
C GLY A 167 14.29 -17.37 -11.10
N GLU A 168 13.21 -16.57 -11.02
CA GLU A 168 12.48 -16.08 -12.18
C GLU A 168 13.35 -15.14 -13.04
N ARG A 169 13.19 -15.26 -14.36
CA ARG A 169 13.92 -14.42 -15.33
C ARG A 169 12.99 -13.97 -16.45
N MET A 170 13.24 -12.77 -16.97
CA MET A 170 12.57 -12.27 -18.15
C MET A 170 13.18 -12.88 -19.41
N THR A 171 12.32 -13.25 -20.38
CA THR A 171 12.78 -13.76 -21.67
C THR A 171 13.26 -12.60 -22.53
N ALA A 172 14.56 -12.54 -22.80
CA ALA A 172 15.15 -11.58 -23.73
C ALA A 172 15.17 -12.21 -25.12
N LYS A 173 14.36 -11.70 -26.07
CA LYS A 173 14.34 -12.15 -27.47
C LYS A 173 14.19 -10.94 -28.39
N GLY A 174 15.13 -10.76 -29.30
CA GLY A 174 15.15 -9.63 -30.23
C GLY A 174 16.26 -8.63 -29.94
N GLU A 175 16.24 -7.50 -30.64
CA GLU A 175 17.19 -6.38 -30.51
C GLU A 175 16.47 -5.09 -30.15
N ASP A 176 15.25 -5.20 -29.59
CA ASP A 176 14.40 -4.07 -29.21
C ASP A 176 14.65 -3.60 -27.77
N ASP A 177 14.10 -2.44 -27.42
CA ASP A 177 14.21 -1.85 -26.07
C ASP A 177 13.68 -2.77 -24.97
N LEU A 178 12.73 -3.65 -25.29
CA LEU A 178 12.20 -4.64 -24.36
C LEU A 178 13.23 -5.74 -24.04
N THR A 179 14.10 -6.07 -24.98
CA THR A 179 15.21 -6.99 -24.76
C THR A 179 16.27 -6.38 -23.85
N VAL A 180 16.56 -5.08 -24.02
CA VAL A 180 17.47 -4.34 -23.13
C VAL A 180 16.91 -4.32 -21.70
N LEU A 181 15.60 -4.03 -21.54
CA LEU A 181 14.93 -4.08 -20.24
C LEU A 181 15.01 -5.47 -19.61
N ALA A 182 14.73 -6.53 -20.37
CA ALA A 182 14.79 -7.91 -19.88
C ALA A 182 16.21 -8.30 -19.44
N THR A 183 17.22 -7.90 -20.19
CA THR A 183 18.64 -8.16 -19.87
C THR A 183 19.05 -7.43 -18.60
N SER A 184 18.74 -6.12 -18.49
CA SER A 184 19.05 -5.31 -17.31
C SER A 184 18.35 -5.84 -16.06
N PHE A 185 17.07 -6.27 -16.18
CA PHE A 185 16.36 -6.93 -15.08
C PHE A 185 17.05 -8.23 -14.66
N ASN A 186 17.45 -9.08 -15.62
CA ASN A 186 18.11 -10.34 -15.31
C ASN A 186 19.48 -10.15 -14.64
N GLU A 187 20.23 -9.13 -15.04
CA GLU A 187 21.50 -8.75 -14.38
C GLU A 187 21.26 -8.26 -12.96
N MET A 188 20.27 -7.40 -12.75
CA MET A 188 19.86 -6.97 -11.41
C MET A 188 19.43 -8.17 -10.55
N ALA A 189 18.60 -9.06 -11.08
CA ALA A 189 18.15 -10.27 -10.39
C ALA A 189 19.32 -11.19 -10.01
N ALA A 190 20.31 -11.35 -10.88
CA ALA A 190 21.51 -12.12 -10.61
C ALA A 190 22.36 -11.47 -9.50
N SER A 191 22.52 -10.14 -9.53
CA SER A 191 23.25 -9.39 -8.50
C SER A 191 22.58 -9.53 -7.12
N ILE A 192 21.25 -9.40 -7.05
CA ILE A 192 20.49 -9.57 -5.81
C ILE A 192 20.65 -11.00 -5.25
N GLN A 193 20.52 -12.02 -6.11
CA GLN A 193 20.75 -13.41 -5.69
C GLN A 193 22.15 -13.62 -5.13
N GLN A 194 23.15 -13.05 -5.78
CA GLN A 194 24.54 -13.14 -5.32
C GLN A 194 24.72 -12.45 -3.95
N GLN A 195 24.13 -11.28 -3.76
CA GLN A 195 24.18 -10.58 -2.47
C GLN A 195 23.50 -11.39 -1.36
N ILE A 196 22.32 -11.98 -1.63
CA ILE A 196 21.62 -12.84 -0.66
C ILE A 196 22.50 -14.05 -0.31
N ALA A 197 23.06 -14.73 -1.30
CA ALA A 197 23.95 -15.88 -1.08
C ALA A 197 25.22 -15.49 -0.27
N GLN A 198 25.77 -14.30 -0.51
CA GLN A 198 26.89 -13.78 0.28
C GLN A 198 26.49 -13.49 1.72
N MET A 199 25.31 -12.88 1.95
CA MET A 199 24.78 -12.65 3.29
C MET A 199 24.53 -13.95 4.05
N GLU A 200 23.94 -14.96 3.42
CA GLU A 200 23.75 -16.28 4.00
C GLU A 200 25.10 -16.97 4.38
N ASN A 201 26.07 -16.89 3.47
CA ASN A 201 27.39 -17.45 3.76
C ASN A 201 28.08 -16.72 4.90
N LEU A 202 27.98 -15.38 4.95
CA LEU A 202 28.53 -14.58 6.06
C LEU A 202 27.83 -14.94 7.37
N SER A 203 26.51 -15.07 7.38
CA SER A 203 25.75 -15.49 8.58
C SER A 203 26.16 -16.88 9.04
N ARG A 204 26.28 -17.87 8.14
CA ARG A 204 26.76 -19.22 8.48
C ARG A 204 28.22 -19.21 9.00
N PHE A 205 29.06 -18.37 8.41
CA PHE A 205 30.42 -18.19 8.88
C PHE A 205 30.45 -17.61 10.30
N GLN A 206 29.67 -16.54 10.57
CA GLN A 206 29.56 -15.96 11.91
C GLN A 206 29.06 -16.99 12.94
N GLN A 207 28.04 -17.79 12.62
CA GLN A 207 27.52 -18.82 13.51
C GLN A 207 28.60 -19.85 13.89
N ARG A 208 29.35 -20.35 12.90
CA ARG A 208 30.44 -21.30 13.15
C ARG A 208 31.54 -20.66 13.95
N PHE A 209 31.99 -19.46 13.57
CA PHE A 209 33.04 -18.73 14.27
C PHE A 209 32.68 -18.54 15.75
N VAL A 210 31.46 -18.09 16.07
CA VAL A 210 31.00 -17.92 17.46
C VAL A 210 31.00 -19.25 18.21
N SER A 211 30.56 -20.33 17.57
CA SER A 211 30.58 -21.68 18.17
C SER A 211 32.00 -22.13 18.46
N ASP A 212 32.88 -22.03 17.48
CA ASP A 212 34.28 -22.50 17.58
C ASP A 212 35.05 -21.70 18.64
N VAL A 213 34.94 -20.37 18.62
CA VAL A 213 35.55 -19.49 19.62
C VAL A 213 35.02 -19.80 21.03
N SER A 214 33.68 -20.10 21.14
CA SER A 214 33.10 -20.48 22.43
C SER A 214 33.75 -21.74 23.02
N HIS A 215 33.97 -22.74 22.18
CA HIS A 215 34.61 -23.99 22.61
C HIS A 215 36.10 -23.81 22.91
N GLU A 216 36.82 -23.10 22.05
CA GLU A 216 38.27 -22.87 22.19
C GLU A 216 38.62 -21.98 23.39
N LEU A 217 37.74 -21.07 23.80
CA LEU A 217 37.92 -20.24 24.99
C LEU A 217 37.49 -20.94 26.27
N ARG A 218 36.48 -21.81 26.25
CA ARG A 218 35.99 -22.49 27.45
C ARG A 218 37.01 -23.44 28.02
N THR A 219 37.73 -24.19 27.18
CA THR A 219 38.72 -25.18 27.61
C THR A 219 39.89 -24.57 28.43
N PRO A 220 40.64 -23.55 27.93
CA PRO A 220 41.68 -22.93 28.71
C PRO A 220 41.15 -22.23 29.96
N LEU A 221 39.98 -21.61 29.89
CA LEU A 221 39.33 -20.95 31.02
C LEU A 221 39.01 -21.94 32.14
N THR A 222 38.45 -23.12 31.80
CA THR A 222 38.20 -24.19 32.78
C THR A 222 39.47 -24.65 33.47
N THR A 223 40.58 -24.76 32.74
CA THR A 223 41.90 -25.15 33.32
C THR A 223 42.43 -24.09 34.28
N ILE A 224 42.33 -22.79 33.87
CA ILE A 224 42.76 -21.67 34.74
C ILE A 224 41.87 -21.60 35.99
N ARG A 225 40.54 -21.82 35.82
CA ARG A 225 39.60 -21.89 36.92
C ARG A 225 39.96 -22.96 37.93
N MET A 226 40.17 -24.19 37.47
CA MET A 226 40.57 -25.30 38.35
C MET A 226 41.85 -25.00 39.16
N ALA A 227 42.86 -24.37 38.53
CA ALA A 227 44.07 -23.95 39.22
C ALA A 227 43.78 -22.82 40.24
N GLY A 228 42.92 -21.83 39.86
CA GLY A 228 42.49 -20.75 40.75
C GLY A 228 41.72 -21.25 41.97
N ASP A 229 40.79 -22.21 41.76
CA ASP A 229 40.01 -22.83 42.83
C ASP A 229 40.91 -23.58 43.82
N LEU A 230 41.90 -24.35 43.32
CA LEU A 230 42.90 -25.04 44.19
C LEU A 230 43.69 -24.05 45.03
N ILE A 231 44.10 -22.92 44.45
CA ILE A 231 44.83 -21.86 45.19
C ILE A 231 43.89 -21.21 46.22
N HIS A 232 42.66 -20.95 45.86
CA HIS A 232 41.66 -20.35 46.74
C HIS A 232 41.29 -21.27 47.91
N ASP A 233 41.15 -22.57 47.68
CA ASP A 233 40.85 -23.55 48.73
C ASP A 233 41.97 -23.68 49.75
N SER A 234 43.21 -23.50 49.29
CA SER A 234 44.41 -23.53 50.15
C SER A 234 44.69 -22.17 50.85
N ARG A 235 43.83 -21.16 50.70
CA ARG A 235 44.12 -19.78 51.18
C ARG A 235 44.30 -19.63 52.66
N SER A 236 43.74 -20.55 53.44
CA SER A 236 43.95 -20.55 54.92
C SER A 236 45.38 -20.81 55.33
N ASP A 237 46.18 -21.47 54.48
CA ASP A 237 47.55 -21.85 54.74
C ASP A 237 48.57 -20.80 54.26
N PHE A 238 48.06 -19.71 53.63
CA PHE A 238 48.91 -18.66 53.07
C PHE A 238 49.06 -17.46 54.00
N ASP A 239 50.14 -16.71 53.77
CA ASP A 239 50.29 -15.36 54.32
C ASP A 239 49.09 -14.47 53.93
N PRO A 240 48.63 -13.58 54.84
CA PRO A 240 47.48 -12.73 54.59
C PRO A 240 47.46 -11.97 53.24
N ALA A 241 48.63 -11.54 52.76
CA ALA A 241 48.76 -10.87 51.48
C ALA A 241 48.53 -11.84 50.32
N VAL A 242 49.01 -13.06 50.38
CA VAL A 242 48.85 -14.12 49.38
C VAL A 242 47.42 -14.64 49.43
N ALA A 243 46.80 -14.84 50.57
CA ALA A 243 45.40 -15.23 50.74
C ALA A 243 44.47 -14.21 50.12
N ARG A 244 44.71 -12.91 50.31
CA ARG A 244 43.96 -11.86 49.67
C ARG A 244 44.10 -11.84 48.14
N SER A 245 45.31 -12.12 47.64
CA SER A 245 45.58 -12.23 46.21
C SER A 245 44.82 -13.42 45.58
N ALA A 246 44.80 -14.57 46.28
CA ALA A 246 44.04 -15.74 45.86
C ALA A 246 42.53 -15.47 45.79
N GLU A 247 41.97 -14.74 46.77
CA GLU A 247 40.58 -14.32 46.80
C GLU A 247 40.25 -13.37 45.63
N LEU A 248 41.12 -12.39 45.35
CA LEU A 248 40.96 -11.49 44.21
C LEU A 248 41.02 -12.23 42.88
N LEU A 249 41.96 -13.16 42.72
CA LEU A 249 42.08 -13.97 41.50
C LEU A 249 40.83 -14.81 41.27
N HIS A 250 40.31 -15.47 42.30
CA HIS A 250 39.07 -16.25 42.20
C HIS A 250 37.90 -15.38 41.76
N ASN A 251 37.69 -14.22 42.36
CA ASN A 251 36.63 -13.28 42.02
C ASN A 251 36.77 -12.72 40.59
N GLU A 252 38.00 -12.43 40.11
CA GLU A 252 38.19 -11.96 38.74
C GLU A 252 38.01 -13.07 37.71
N LEU A 253 38.29 -14.33 38.03
CA LEU A 253 37.98 -15.48 37.17
C LEU A 253 36.46 -15.68 37.03
N ASP A 254 35.70 -15.61 38.14
CA ASP A 254 34.25 -15.65 38.13
C ASP A 254 33.67 -14.57 37.22
N ARG A 255 34.18 -13.35 37.37
CA ARG A 255 33.77 -12.22 36.56
C ARG A 255 34.09 -12.39 35.08
N PHE A 256 35.30 -12.90 34.78
CA PHE A 256 35.72 -13.14 33.39
C PHE A 256 34.87 -14.23 32.72
N GLU A 257 34.56 -15.32 33.46
CA GLU A 257 33.69 -16.39 32.98
C GLU A 257 32.28 -15.89 32.67
N ALA A 258 31.71 -15.08 33.54
CA ALA A 258 30.40 -14.44 33.32
C ALA A 258 30.42 -13.52 32.09
N LEU A 259 31.45 -12.66 31.97
CA LEU A 259 31.62 -11.77 30.81
C LEU A 259 31.73 -12.54 29.49
N LEU A 260 32.54 -13.60 29.48
CA LEU A 260 32.74 -14.45 28.30
C LEU A 260 31.41 -15.14 27.90
N SER A 261 30.72 -15.70 28.89
CA SER A 261 29.41 -16.34 28.67
C SER A 261 28.41 -15.36 28.08
N ASP A 262 28.31 -14.14 28.65
CA ASP A 262 27.42 -13.08 28.17
C ASP A 262 27.77 -12.64 26.74
N LEU A 263 29.08 -12.48 26.43
CA LEU A 263 29.54 -12.07 25.09
C LEU A 263 29.24 -13.13 24.04
N LEU A 264 29.43 -14.40 24.37
CA LEU A 264 29.12 -15.51 23.46
C LEU A 264 27.63 -15.66 23.24
N GLU A 265 26.81 -15.41 24.25
CA GLU A 265 25.35 -15.41 24.10
C GLU A 265 24.89 -14.28 23.18
N ILE A 266 25.38 -13.05 23.38
CA ILE A 266 25.08 -11.92 22.47
C ILE A 266 25.49 -12.24 21.02
N SER A 267 26.69 -12.83 20.86
CA SER A 267 27.17 -13.20 19.53
C SER A 267 26.31 -14.26 18.87
N ARG A 268 25.70 -15.19 19.66
CA ARG A 268 24.69 -16.15 19.13
C ARG A 268 23.39 -15.47 18.69
N PHE A 269 22.94 -14.44 19.43
CA PHE A 269 21.78 -13.65 19.02
C PHE A 269 22.07 -12.91 17.72
N ASP A 270 23.20 -12.22 17.62
CA ASP A 270 23.60 -11.46 16.42
C ASP A 270 23.74 -12.37 15.19
N ALA A 271 24.17 -13.62 15.38
CA ALA A 271 24.28 -14.63 14.35
C ALA A 271 22.93 -15.31 13.99
N GLY A 272 21.83 -14.98 14.68
CA GLY A 272 20.52 -15.63 14.50
C GLY A 272 20.53 -17.12 14.88
N ALA A 273 21.47 -17.56 15.70
CA ALA A 273 21.66 -18.96 16.11
C ALA A 273 20.93 -19.32 17.41
N ALA A 274 20.27 -18.34 18.05
CA ALA A 274 19.54 -18.59 19.29
C ALA A 274 18.17 -19.23 18.96
N VAL A 275 17.93 -20.42 19.52
CA VAL A 275 16.69 -21.19 19.38
C VAL A 275 15.99 -21.23 20.73
N LEU A 276 14.67 -21.14 20.76
CA LEU A 276 13.86 -21.33 21.95
C LEU A 276 13.47 -22.81 22.11
N ASP A 277 13.51 -23.27 23.35
CA ASP A 277 12.96 -24.57 23.79
C ASP A 277 11.71 -24.28 24.61
N VAL A 278 10.58 -24.05 23.90
CA VAL A 278 9.33 -23.59 24.51
C VAL A 278 8.48 -24.74 25.02
N GLU A 279 7.96 -24.58 26.22
CA GLU A 279 6.99 -25.49 26.85
C GLU A 279 5.93 -24.69 27.58
N LEU A 280 4.71 -25.24 27.67
CA LEU A 280 3.63 -24.62 28.41
C LEU A 280 3.95 -24.63 29.90
N THR A 281 4.22 -23.47 30.47
CA THR A 281 4.69 -23.32 31.85
C THR A 281 3.92 -22.22 32.56
N ASP A 282 3.57 -22.48 33.83
CA ASP A 282 3.05 -21.42 34.72
C ASP A 282 4.20 -20.52 35.17
N ILE A 283 4.19 -19.26 34.75
CA ILE A 283 5.28 -18.28 35.02
C ILE A 283 5.45 -18.03 36.52
N ARG A 284 4.41 -18.24 37.35
CA ARG A 284 4.50 -18.09 38.81
C ARG A 284 5.53 -19.05 39.40
N ALA A 285 5.60 -20.30 38.91
CA ALA A 285 6.61 -21.27 39.35
C ALA A 285 8.05 -20.80 39.00
N THR A 286 8.21 -20.15 37.85
CA THR A 286 9.51 -19.59 37.45
C THR A 286 9.89 -18.40 38.34
N VAL A 287 8.95 -17.51 38.64
CA VAL A 287 9.14 -16.38 39.59
C VAL A 287 9.53 -16.90 40.96
N ALA A 288 8.83 -17.91 41.50
CA ALA A 288 9.16 -18.49 42.82
C ALA A 288 10.59 -19.06 42.88
N ARG A 289 11.02 -19.82 41.85
CA ARG A 289 12.40 -20.34 41.79
C ARG A 289 13.45 -19.21 41.76
N VAL A 290 13.18 -18.11 41.02
CA VAL A 290 14.13 -16.99 40.95
C VAL A 290 14.20 -16.24 42.27
N VAL A 291 13.07 -16.00 42.93
CA VAL A 291 13.02 -15.35 44.26
C VAL A 291 13.76 -16.20 45.27
N GLU A 292 13.56 -17.52 45.29
CA GLU A 292 14.29 -18.45 46.17
C GLU A 292 15.83 -18.40 45.91
N SER A 293 16.24 -18.43 44.62
CA SER A 293 17.65 -18.41 44.25
C SER A 293 18.35 -17.09 44.58
N THR A 294 17.60 -15.98 44.68
CA THR A 294 18.13 -14.64 45.03
C THR A 294 17.97 -14.29 46.51
N ALA A 295 17.29 -15.13 47.31
CA ALA A 295 17.00 -14.87 48.73
C ALA A 295 18.24 -14.58 49.59
N ALA A 296 19.30 -15.39 49.43
CA ALA A 296 20.57 -15.20 50.15
C ALA A 296 21.27 -13.86 49.81
N LEU A 297 21.13 -13.38 48.57
CA LEU A 297 21.67 -12.08 48.16
C LEU A 297 20.82 -10.95 48.76
N ALA A 298 19.50 -11.08 48.70
CA ALA A 298 18.56 -10.11 49.25
C ALA A 298 18.75 -9.96 50.78
N GLU A 299 18.90 -11.07 51.51
CA GLU A 299 19.15 -11.08 52.94
C GLU A 299 20.48 -10.36 53.30
N ARG A 300 21.59 -10.67 52.60
CA ARG A 300 22.87 -9.98 52.78
C ARG A 300 22.80 -8.47 52.54
N LYS A 301 21.91 -8.02 51.63
CA LYS A 301 21.72 -6.62 51.30
C LYS A 301 20.58 -5.96 52.14
N GLY A 302 19.89 -6.71 52.99
CA GLY A 302 18.79 -6.21 53.82
C GLY A 302 17.54 -5.83 53.01
N VAL A 303 17.33 -6.44 51.84
CA VAL A 303 16.22 -6.19 50.94
C VAL A 303 15.13 -7.22 51.19
N GLN A 304 13.89 -6.75 51.36
CA GLN A 304 12.71 -7.62 51.40
C GLN A 304 12.09 -7.73 50.02
N ILE A 305 11.80 -8.95 49.54
CA ILE A 305 11.12 -9.23 48.28
C ILE A 305 9.71 -9.69 48.59
N SER A 306 8.71 -9.02 48.06
CA SER A 306 7.30 -9.44 48.11
C SER A 306 6.83 -9.84 46.72
N VAL A 307 6.03 -10.91 46.65
CA VAL A 307 5.42 -11.39 45.37
C VAL A 307 3.93 -11.20 45.45
N GLU A 308 3.38 -10.52 44.44
CA GLU A 308 1.94 -10.33 44.25
C GLU A 308 1.55 -11.08 42.98
N GLU A 309 0.76 -12.15 43.12
CA GLU A 309 0.33 -12.99 41.98
C GLU A 309 -1.17 -13.27 42.06
N PRO A 310 -1.84 -13.45 40.90
CA PRO A 310 -3.25 -13.82 40.86
C PRO A 310 -3.45 -15.29 41.27
N ASP A 311 -4.64 -15.63 41.76
CA ASP A 311 -5.01 -17.02 42.11
C ASP A 311 -5.05 -17.94 40.88
N ASN A 312 -5.39 -17.39 39.71
CA ASN A 312 -5.49 -18.15 38.46
C ASN A 312 -4.10 -18.49 37.90
N PRO A 313 -3.91 -19.67 37.26
CA PRO A 313 -2.67 -20.04 36.58
C PRO A 313 -2.28 -19.01 35.49
N CYS A 314 -1.01 -18.65 35.46
CA CYS A 314 -0.44 -17.75 34.46
C CYS A 314 0.40 -18.55 33.44
N GLU A 315 -0.29 -19.42 32.68
CA GLU A 315 0.35 -20.31 31.71
C GLU A 315 0.73 -19.57 30.41
N ALA A 316 1.95 -19.84 29.93
CA ALA A 316 2.44 -19.39 28.64
C ALA A 316 3.42 -20.40 28.02
N GLU A 317 3.52 -20.41 26.70
CA GLU A 317 4.55 -21.16 25.97
C GLU A 317 5.88 -20.40 26.02
N ILE A 318 6.74 -20.81 26.94
CA ILE A 318 8.01 -20.10 27.23
C ILE A 318 9.20 -21.09 27.36
N ASP A 319 10.39 -20.60 27.04
CA ASP A 319 11.64 -21.25 27.47
C ASP A 319 11.93 -20.81 28.92
N SER A 320 11.60 -21.71 29.84
CA SER A 320 11.71 -21.46 31.31
C SER A 320 13.10 -21.02 31.73
N ARG A 321 14.17 -21.53 31.11
CA ARG A 321 15.55 -21.19 31.45
C ARG A 321 15.89 -19.75 31.06
N ARG A 322 15.45 -19.33 29.90
CA ARG A 322 15.64 -17.94 29.41
C ARG A 322 14.83 -16.94 30.23
N VAL A 323 13.57 -17.26 30.50
CA VAL A 323 12.70 -16.41 31.35
C VAL A 323 13.27 -16.32 32.77
N GLU A 324 13.77 -17.41 33.35
CA GLU A 324 14.44 -17.42 34.63
C GLU A 324 15.67 -16.52 34.63
N ARG A 325 16.46 -16.52 33.55
CA ARG A 325 17.63 -15.62 33.38
C ARG A 325 17.17 -14.15 33.33
N ILE A 326 16.11 -13.82 32.58
CA ILE A 326 15.58 -12.46 32.55
C ILE A 326 15.21 -12.02 33.97
N LEU A 327 14.34 -12.77 34.64
CA LEU A 327 13.85 -12.43 35.98
C LEU A 327 14.97 -12.31 37.01
N ARG A 328 15.96 -13.19 36.95
CA ARG A 328 17.14 -13.13 37.81
C ARG A 328 17.90 -11.82 37.60
N ASN A 329 18.15 -11.43 36.33
CA ASN A 329 18.84 -10.19 36.02
C ASN A 329 18.06 -8.98 36.55
N LEU A 330 16.72 -8.97 36.41
CA LEU A 330 15.88 -7.89 36.91
C LEU A 330 15.91 -7.83 38.47
N LEU A 331 15.79 -8.96 39.14
CA LEU A 331 15.81 -9.03 40.59
C LEU A 331 17.20 -8.66 41.17
N VAL A 332 18.31 -9.17 40.59
CA VAL A 332 19.65 -8.81 41.01
C VAL A 332 19.88 -7.31 40.84
N ASN A 333 19.49 -6.73 39.72
CA ASN A 333 19.58 -5.28 39.53
C ASN A 333 18.77 -4.51 40.60
N GLY A 334 17.53 -4.94 40.90
CA GLY A 334 16.70 -4.34 41.93
C GLY A 334 17.36 -4.42 43.30
N ILE A 335 18.00 -5.57 43.67
CA ILE A 335 18.70 -5.76 44.93
C ILE A 335 19.96 -4.88 45.01
N GLU A 336 20.72 -4.77 43.90
CA GLU A 336 21.97 -3.98 43.90
C GLU A 336 21.73 -2.47 43.90
N HIS A 337 20.65 -2.00 43.27
CA HIS A 337 20.35 -0.57 43.11
C HIS A 337 19.20 -0.09 44.00
N GLY A 338 18.53 -0.98 44.71
CA GLY A 338 17.33 -0.72 45.52
C GLY A 338 17.59 -0.05 46.87
N GLU A 339 18.87 0.25 47.24
CA GLU A 339 19.23 0.93 48.52
C GLU A 339 18.65 0.26 49.78
N SER A 340 18.62 -1.06 49.82
CA SER A 340 18.03 -1.87 50.89
C SER A 340 16.55 -1.62 51.14
N ARG A 341 15.84 -1.05 50.16
CA ARG A 341 14.37 -0.86 50.21
C ARG A 341 13.65 -2.08 49.61
N PRO A 342 12.38 -2.30 49.95
CA PRO A 342 11.62 -3.44 49.46
C PRO A 342 11.52 -3.48 47.96
N ILE A 343 11.49 -4.70 47.40
CA ILE A 343 11.22 -5.00 45.99
C ILE A 343 9.86 -5.70 45.91
N VAL A 344 9.04 -5.26 44.97
CA VAL A 344 7.74 -5.86 44.68
C VAL A 344 7.77 -6.51 43.30
N VAL A 345 7.54 -7.83 43.29
CA VAL A 345 7.38 -8.60 42.05
C VAL A 345 5.88 -8.84 41.82
N ARG A 346 5.35 -8.37 40.68
CA ARG A 346 3.95 -8.60 40.32
C ARG A 346 3.86 -9.51 39.12
N VAL A 347 2.95 -10.47 39.18
CA VAL A 347 2.59 -11.33 38.06
C VAL A 347 1.17 -10.99 37.63
N GLY A 348 0.93 -10.92 36.33
CA GLY A 348 -0.40 -10.67 35.77
C GLY A 348 -0.60 -11.42 34.48
N THR A 349 -1.85 -11.74 34.15
CA THR A 349 -2.23 -12.43 32.92
C THR A 349 -3.54 -11.88 32.37
N ASP A 350 -3.67 -11.89 31.07
CA ASP A 350 -4.92 -11.70 30.34
C ASP A 350 -5.09 -12.84 29.31
N ASP A 351 -6.03 -12.70 28.39
CA ASP A 351 -6.31 -13.75 27.39
C ASP A 351 -5.18 -13.94 26.38
N HIS A 352 -4.29 -12.97 26.20
CA HIS A 352 -3.27 -12.94 25.15
C HIS A 352 -1.84 -12.93 25.68
N ALA A 353 -1.62 -12.46 26.91
CA ALA A 353 -0.30 -12.22 27.47
C ALA A 353 -0.18 -12.61 28.93
N VAL A 354 1.05 -12.93 29.33
CA VAL A 354 1.49 -12.94 30.72
C VAL A 354 2.53 -11.86 30.92
N ALA A 355 2.55 -11.23 32.09
CA ALA A 355 3.54 -10.22 32.43
C ALA A 355 4.10 -10.40 33.84
N VAL A 356 5.37 -10.05 34.00
CA VAL A 356 6.03 -9.95 35.32
C VAL A 356 6.66 -8.57 35.42
N SER A 357 6.38 -7.84 36.48
CA SER A 357 7.06 -6.59 36.81
C SER A 357 7.89 -6.72 38.07
N VAL A 358 9.07 -6.15 38.03
CA VAL A 358 10.00 -6.05 39.19
C VAL A 358 10.13 -4.58 39.50
N ARG A 359 9.62 -4.15 40.64
CA ARG A 359 9.63 -2.78 41.14
C ARG A 359 10.59 -2.66 42.30
N ASP A 360 11.62 -1.83 42.15
CA ASP A 360 12.47 -1.38 43.25
C ASP A 360 12.15 0.06 43.67
N HIS A 361 12.59 0.46 44.83
CA HIS A 361 12.40 1.81 45.42
C HIS A 361 13.76 2.51 45.61
N GLY A 362 14.76 2.17 44.81
CA GLY A 362 16.13 2.66 44.90
C GLY A 362 16.35 4.03 44.25
N ILE A 363 17.56 4.18 43.70
CA ILE A 363 18.02 5.44 43.10
C ILE A 363 17.19 5.90 41.90
N GLY A 364 16.47 4.98 41.21
CA GLY A 364 15.70 5.24 40.02
C GLY A 364 16.56 5.53 38.78
N LEU A 365 15.89 5.99 37.71
CA LEU A 365 16.48 6.31 36.42
C LEU A 365 16.31 7.81 36.11
N ARG A 366 17.35 8.42 35.52
CA ARG A 366 17.23 9.80 35.01
C ARG A 366 16.37 9.84 33.75
N PRO A 367 15.80 11.01 33.39
CA PRO A 367 15.07 11.17 32.14
C PRO A 367 15.91 10.73 30.94
N GLY A 368 15.33 9.83 30.11
CA GLY A 368 16.00 9.25 28.93
C GLY A 368 16.81 7.97 29.19
N GLU A 369 17.17 7.66 30.44
CA GLU A 369 17.95 6.44 30.76
C GLU A 369 17.13 5.16 30.59
N ALA A 370 15.81 5.21 30.77
CA ALA A 370 14.93 4.05 30.60
C ALA A 370 15.02 3.40 29.20
N ALA A 371 15.31 4.18 28.17
CA ALA A 371 15.57 3.64 26.82
C ALA A 371 17.00 3.12 26.63
N MET A 372 17.95 3.60 27.44
CA MET A 372 19.37 3.28 27.31
C MET A 372 19.82 2.11 28.18
N VAL A 373 19.07 1.77 29.24
CA VAL A 373 19.45 0.68 30.18
C VAL A 373 19.61 -0.69 29.51
N PHE A 374 19.00 -0.89 28.35
CA PHE A 374 19.07 -2.10 27.56
C PHE A 374 20.23 -2.11 26.55
N ASN A 375 20.98 -1.00 26.42
CA ASN A 375 22.15 -0.96 25.55
C ASN A 375 23.30 -1.79 26.13
N ARG A 376 24.03 -2.45 25.27
CA ARG A 376 25.20 -3.25 25.63
C ARG A 376 26.25 -2.37 26.34
N PHE A 377 26.82 -2.88 27.46
CA PHE A 377 27.79 -2.19 28.28
C PHE A 377 27.33 -0.88 28.93
N TRP A 378 26.02 -0.57 28.85
CA TRP A 378 25.51 0.65 29.46
C TRP A 378 25.50 0.56 30.99
N ARG A 379 25.87 1.66 31.65
CA ARG A 379 25.87 1.83 33.11
C ARG A 379 25.64 3.27 33.46
N ALA A 380 24.79 3.50 34.48
CA ALA A 380 24.45 4.85 34.96
C ALA A 380 25.64 5.62 35.58
N ASP A 381 26.55 4.91 36.22
CA ASP A 381 27.78 5.49 36.84
C ASP A 381 29.04 4.62 36.53
N PRO A 382 29.90 5.04 35.58
CA PRO A 382 31.13 4.35 35.28
C PRO A 382 32.14 4.28 36.43
N ALA A 383 32.07 5.21 37.40
CA ALA A 383 33.04 5.28 38.52
C ALA A 383 32.78 4.20 39.57
N ARG A 384 31.54 3.76 39.76
CA ARG A 384 31.20 2.62 40.64
C ARG A 384 31.51 1.24 40.03
N ALA A 385 32.03 1.20 38.82
CA ALA A 385 32.33 -0.02 38.06
C ALA A 385 33.31 -0.98 38.80
N ARG A 386 34.09 -0.49 39.72
CA ARG A 386 35.15 -1.27 40.42
C ARG A 386 34.67 -2.04 41.64
N THR A 387 33.50 -1.71 42.16
CA THR A 387 33.01 -2.29 43.44
C THR A 387 31.75 -3.15 43.29
N THR A 388 30.93 -2.95 42.24
CA THR A 388 29.72 -3.71 41.99
C THR A 388 29.85 -4.46 40.66
N GLY A 389 30.34 -5.64 40.66
CA GLY A 389 30.79 -6.56 39.60
C GLY A 389 29.93 -6.78 38.32
N GLY A 390 28.95 -5.94 37.99
CA GLY A 390 28.10 -6.17 36.83
C GLY A 390 28.76 -5.94 35.46
N THR A 391 28.47 -6.79 34.47
CA THR A 391 29.05 -6.75 33.10
C THR A 391 28.48 -5.64 32.23
N GLY A 392 27.29 -5.11 32.58
CA GLY A 392 26.49 -4.21 31.73
C GLY A 392 25.86 -4.91 30.52
N LEU A 393 25.86 -6.25 30.47
CA LEU A 393 25.32 -7.07 29.40
C LEU A 393 24.00 -7.74 29.79
N GLY A 394 23.71 -7.95 31.06
CA GLY A 394 22.57 -8.71 31.55
C GLY A 394 21.23 -8.20 31.04
N LEU A 395 20.97 -6.88 31.12
CA LEU A 395 19.72 -6.30 30.62
C LEU A 395 19.61 -6.34 29.07
N ALA A 396 20.74 -6.21 28.36
CA ALA A 396 20.77 -6.36 26.90
C ALA A 396 20.42 -7.80 26.48
N ILE A 397 21.00 -8.80 27.17
CA ILE A 397 20.66 -10.21 26.95
C ILE A 397 19.22 -10.48 27.30
N SER A 398 18.71 -9.93 28.41
CA SER A 398 17.31 -10.05 28.81
C SER A 398 16.35 -9.47 27.78
N LEU A 399 16.71 -8.38 27.12
CA LEU A 399 15.91 -7.80 26.02
C LEU A 399 15.87 -8.73 24.80
N GLU A 400 17.02 -9.32 24.41
CA GLU A 400 17.08 -10.26 23.30
C GLU A 400 16.32 -11.56 23.61
N ASP A 401 16.41 -12.07 24.85
CA ASP A 401 15.59 -13.23 25.28
C ASP A 401 14.07 -12.92 25.22
N ALA A 402 13.65 -11.73 25.61
CA ALA A 402 12.27 -11.31 25.51
C ALA A 402 11.83 -11.20 24.04
N ARG A 403 12.68 -10.65 23.16
CA ARG A 403 12.42 -10.54 21.71
C ARG A 403 12.29 -11.90 21.03
N LEU A 404 13.13 -12.88 21.41
CA LEU A 404 13.02 -14.25 20.90
C LEU A 404 11.64 -14.87 21.19
N HIS A 405 11.06 -14.54 22.36
CA HIS A 405 9.71 -14.97 22.72
C HIS A 405 8.59 -14.11 22.04
N ASN A 406 8.93 -13.18 21.12
CA ASN A 406 8.02 -12.15 20.61
C ASN A 406 7.41 -11.29 21.71
N GLY A 407 8.11 -11.16 22.83
CA GLY A 407 7.75 -10.41 24.03
C GLY A 407 8.35 -9.01 24.08
N TRP A 408 8.01 -8.30 25.16
CA TRP A 408 8.50 -6.96 25.45
C TRP A 408 9.23 -6.94 26.79
N LEU A 409 10.36 -6.26 26.85
CA LEU A 409 11.02 -5.87 28.09
C LEU A 409 11.11 -4.36 28.13
N GLN A 410 10.48 -3.74 29.13
CA GLN A 410 10.31 -2.30 29.23
C GLN A 410 10.79 -1.82 30.62
N ALA A 411 11.26 -0.59 30.69
CA ALA A 411 11.72 0.04 31.91
C ALA A 411 11.03 1.38 32.12
N TRP A 412 10.72 1.68 33.38
CA TRP A 412 10.32 2.98 33.88
C TRP A 412 11.17 3.30 35.12
N GLY A 413 11.44 4.58 35.36
CA GLY A 413 12.08 5.02 36.59
C GLY A 413 12.10 6.52 36.70
N ALA A 414 12.15 6.99 37.94
CA ALA A 414 12.33 8.40 38.28
C ALA A 414 13.39 8.53 39.39
N PRO A 415 14.22 9.58 39.37
CA PRO A 415 15.27 9.77 40.39
C PRO A 415 14.72 9.81 41.82
N GLY A 416 15.19 8.90 42.68
CA GLY A 416 14.73 8.79 44.08
C GLY A 416 13.40 8.05 44.26
N GLU A 417 12.66 7.76 43.20
CA GLU A 417 11.42 6.98 43.27
C GLU A 417 11.62 5.50 42.93
N GLY A 418 12.83 5.12 42.49
CA GLY A 418 13.19 3.77 42.06
C GLY A 418 12.87 3.47 40.61
N SER A 419 12.93 2.18 40.23
CA SER A 419 12.66 1.73 38.87
C SER A 419 11.70 0.55 38.81
N CYS A 420 11.01 0.39 37.65
CA CYS A 420 10.14 -0.71 37.36
C CYS A 420 10.53 -1.32 36.01
N PHE A 421 10.86 -2.59 36.02
CA PHE A 421 11.11 -3.37 34.80
C PHE A 421 9.95 -4.32 34.59
N ARG A 422 9.38 -4.35 33.37
CA ARG A 422 8.23 -5.19 33.02
C ARG A 422 8.57 -6.08 31.84
N LEU A 423 8.52 -7.38 32.06
CA LEU A 423 8.53 -8.40 31.02
C LEU A 423 7.08 -8.72 30.65
N THR A 424 6.77 -8.73 29.35
CA THR A 424 5.47 -9.18 28.82
C THR A 424 5.71 -10.20 27.74
N LEU A 425 5.11 -11.37 27.86
CA LEU A 425 5.27 -12.49 26.92
C LEU A 425 3.89 -12.91 26.37
N PRO A 426 3.81 -13.33 25.10
CA PRO A 426 2.57 -13.90 24.57
C PRO A 426 2.27 -15.25 25.25
N ARG A 427 1.01 -15.55 25.48
CA ARG A 427 0.62 -16.87 26.05
C ARG A 427 0.89 -18.02 25.11
N TYR A 428 0.73 -17.79 23.81
CA TYR A 428 0.93 -18.80 22.78
C TYR A 428 1.86 -18.29 21.67
N SER A 429 2.68 -19.18 21.16
CA SER A 429 3.61 -18.89 20.06
C SER A 429 2.85 -18.33 18.84
N GLY A 430 3.35 -17.21 18.28
CA GLY A 430 2.74 -16.54 17.12
C GLY A 430 1.66 -15.51 17.46
N THR A 431 1.30 -15.33 18.74
CA THR A 431 0.40 -14.26 19.16
C THR A 431 1.13 -12.92 19.14
N THR A 432 0.54 -11.91 18.51
CA THR A 432 1.06 -10.53 18.52
C THR A 432 0.57 -9.80 19.78
N LEU A 433 1.49 -9.25 20.54
CA LEU A 433 1.16 -8.47 21.73
C LEU A 433 0.66 -7.07 21.33
N GLU A 434 -0.49 -6.67 21.85
CA GLU A 434 -1.03 -5.31 21.69
C GLU A 434 -0.94 -4.50 23.01
N THR A 435 -1.17 -5.17 24.13
CA THR A 435 -1.18 -4.57 25.48
C THR A 435 -0.43 -5.47 26.47
N SER A 436 -0.21 -4.99 27.69
CA SER A 436 0.32 -5.76 28.78
C SER A 436 -0.67 -5.81 29.93
N PRO A 437 -0.86 -6.97 30.58
CA PRO A 437 -1.77 -7.11 31.72
C PRO A 437 -1.34 -6.33 32.97
N LEU A 438 -0.09 -5.87 33.04
CA LEU A 438 0.41 -5.08 34.15
C LEU A 438 0.77 -3.65 33.71
N PRO A 439 0.55 -2.62 34.53
CA PRO A 439 1.02 -1.26 34.25
C PRO A 439 2.55 -1.18 34.37
N LEU A 440 3.20 -0.32 33.57
CA LEU A 440 4.63 -0.05 33.68
C LEU A 440 4.92 1.05 34.70
N ASN A 441 4.12 2.10 34.71
CA ASN A 441 4.27 3.20 35.67
C ASN A 441 3.63 2.81 37.00
N PRO A 442 4.22 3.21 38.16
CA PRO A 442 3.62 2.94 39.46
C PRO A 442 2.23 3.57 39.55
N VAL A 443 1.24 2.81 40.02
CA VAL A 443 -0.07 3.32 40.37
C VAL A 443 0.10 4.16 41.65
N LEU A 444 -0.64 5.25 41.81
CA LEU A 444 -0.57 6.21 42.93
C LEU A 444 -0.66 5.60 44.37
N GLY A 445 -0.86 4.28 44.50
CA GLY A 445 -0.88 3.53 45.74
C GLY A 445 0.41 2.82 46.13
N ASP A 446 1.39 2.76 45.22
CA ASP A 446 2.66 2.02 45.42
C ASP A 446 3.75 2.85 46.11
N VAL A 447 3.47 4.09 46.46
CA VAL A 447 4.45 4.93 47.17
C VAL A 447 4.45 4.52 48.65
N LEU A 448 5.55 3.88 49.08
CA LEU A 448 5.77 3.67 50.51
C LEU A 448 5.58 4.99 51.26
N PRO A 449 4.90 5.04 52.41
CA PRO A 449 4.75 6.27 53.18
C PRO A 449 6.12 6.79 53.56
N THR A 450 6.58 7.81 52.86
CA THR A 450 7.75 8.59 53.30
C THR A 450 7.50 9.16 54.68
N ARG A 451 8.36 8.86 55.61
CA ARG A 451 8.38 9.54 56.92
C ARG A 451 8.30 11.05 56.68
N SER A 452 7.21 11.62 57.19
CA SER A 452 6.86 13.02 57.14
C SER A 452 8.06 13.95 57.36
N ALA A 453 8.37 14.78 56.36
CA ALA A 453 8.90 16.11 56.59
C ALA A 453 7.88 17.11 56.04
N ALA A 454 7.41 17.94 56.95
CA ALA A 454 6.32 18.87 56.75
C ALA A 454 6.60 19.93 55.65
N SER A 455 5.46 20.37 55.11
CA SER A 455 5.17 21.68 54.51
C SER A 455 5.42 21.87 53.00
N GLY A 456 4.33 22.07 52.33
CA GLY A 456 4.13 23.19 51.41
C GLY A 456 4.05 22.91 49.94
N MET A 457 2.84 23.09 49.41
CA MET A 457 2.41 23.49 48.06
C MET A 457 2.37 22.43 46.92
N PRO A 458 1.28 22.36 46.17
CA PRO A 458 1.12 21.45 45.04
C PRO A 458 1.72 22.06 43.77
N ALA A 459 2.66 21.38 43.15
CA ALA A 459 3.14 21.71 41.81
C ALA A 459 2.37 20.89 40.78
N ARG A 460 1.79 21.63 39.86
CA ARG A 460 1.04 21.19 38.67
C ARG A 460 1.99 20.43 37.70
N ALA A 461 1.64 19.20 37.35
CA ALA A 461 2.39 18.38 36.39
C ALA A 461 2.22 18.89 34.95
N PRO A 462 3.28 19.07 34.17
CA PRO A 462 3.18 19.16 32.72
C PRO A 462 3.74 17.88 32.12
N GLY A 463 3.02 17.23 31.21
CA GLY A 463 3.64 16.23 30.36
C GLY A 463 2.81 15.08 29.81
N ALA A 464 1.48 15.03 30.02
CA ALA A 464 0.66 13.93 29.48
C ALA A 464 0.20 14.14 28.01
N GLU A 465 0.42 15.30 27.42
CA GLU A 465 -0.10 15.62 26.07
C GLU A 465 0.90 15.35 24.93
N ALA A 466 2.20 15.21 25.21
CA ALA A 466 3.22 15.04 24.16
C ALA A 466 3.31 13.60 23.63
N GLU A 467 3.04 12.60 24.45
CA GLU A 467 3.19 11.19 24.05
C GLU A 467 2.01 10.69 23.19
N THR A 468 0.82 11.24 23.40
CA THR A 468 -0.39 10.93 22.60
C THR A 468 -0.32 11.52 21.19
N ALA A 469 0.46 12.58 20.97
CA ALA A 469 0.62 13.22 19.67
C ALA A 469 1.58 12.43 18.74
N ILE A 470 2.58 11.76 19.30
CA ILE A 470 3.55 10.94 18.52
C ILE A 470 2.90 9.65 18.04
N LEU A 471 2.10 8.99 18.86
CA LEU A 471 1.39 7.76 18.49
C LEU A 471 0.25 7.98 17.47
N ARG A 472 -0.36 9.16 17.43
CA ARG A 472 -1.35 9.51 16.40
C ARG A 472 -0.72 9.79 15.03
N ARG A 473 0.52 10.28 14.96
CA ARG A 473 1.21 10.57 13.68
C ARG A 473 1.75 9.31 13.00
N VAL A 474 2.14 8.30 13.74
CA VAL A 474 2.58 7.01 13.17
C VAL A 474 1.41 6.19 12.61
N ARG A 475 0.17 6.41 13.10
CA ARG A 475 -1.03 5.71 12.63
C ARG A 475 -1.67 6.31 11.37
N ALA A 476 -1.20 7.48 10.91
CA ALA A 476 -1.75 8.21 9.75
C ALA A 476 -0.97 8.02 8.45
N GLY A 477 -0.17 6.98 8.29
CA GLY A 477 0.37 6.54 7.00
C GLY A 477 1.02 7.64 6.15
N ALA A 478 1.82 8.54 6.74
CA ALA A 478 2.51 9.57 5.99
C ALA A 478 3.76 9.01 5.32
N ASP A 479 3.82 9.15 4.01
CA ASP A 479 4.88 8.76 3.09
C ASP A 479 6.26 9.28 3.56
N PRO A 480 7.29 8.42 3.72
CA PRO A 480 8.63 8.85 4.16
C PRO A 480 9.33 9.82 3.21
N MET A 481 8.88 9.96 1.96
CA MET A 481 9.45 10.91 0.98
C MET A 481 9.03 12.37 1.23
N ALA A 482 7.92 12.64 1.90
CA ALA A 482 7.47 13.99 2.19
C ALA A 482 8.27 14.68 3.30
N LEU A 483 8.86 13.92 4.22
CA LEU A 483 9.69 14.45 5.33
C LEU A 483 11.12 14.81 4.91
N ALA A 484 11.59 14.31 3.76
CA ALA A 484 12.90 14.68 3.21
C ALA A 484 12.88 16.03 2.47
N GLN A 485 11.73 16.43 1.93
CA GLN A 485 11.58 17.70 1.21
C GLN A 485 11.37 18.91 2.13
N GLU A 486 10.77 18.73 3.30
CA GLU A 486 10.62 19.81 4.28
C GLU A 486 11.94 20.18 5.02
N ARG A 487 12.88 19.24 5.14
CA ARG A 487 14.21 19.53 5.70
C ARG A 487 15.14 20.28 4.75
N ALA A 488 14.91 20.20 3.45
CA ALA A 488 15.70 20.93 2.44
C ALA A 488 15.22 22.35 2.21
N ALA A 489 14.04 22.74 2.69
CA ALA A 489 13.47 24.08 2.51
C ALA A 489 13.66 25.00 3.73
N GLY A 490 14.19 24.50 4.87
CA GLY A 490 14.33 25.24 6.12
C GLY A 490 15.69 25.90 6.40
N ASP A 491 16.72 25.62 5.60
CA ASP A 491 18.10 26.08 5.86
C ASP A 491 18.57 27.22 4.95
N GLY A 492 17.68 28.09 4.52
CA GLY A 492 17.97 29.20 3.62
C GLY A 492 17.52 30.56 4.08
N GLU A 493 17.85 31.01 5.30
CA GLU A 493 17.79 32.42 5.66
C GLU A 493 18.73 32.74 6.83
N HIS A 494 19.92 33.22 6.50
CA HIS A 494 20.72 34.03 7.43
C HIS A 494 21.18 35.32 6.70
N PRO A 495 20.88 36.49 7.27
CA PRO A 495 21.22 37.76 6.65
C PRO A 495 22.69 38.17 6.91
N ALA A 496 23.25 38.76 5.89
CA ALA A 496 24.55 39.42 5.92
C ALA A 496 24.52 40.70 6.81
N ALA A 497 25.55 40.86 7.64
CA ALA A 497 25.96 42.17 8.13
C ALA A 497 27.45 42.22 8.34
N ALA A 498 28.06 43.02 7.49
CA ALA A 498 29.03 44.09 7.76
C ALA A 498 30.33 43.78 8.51
N GLY A 499 31.41 43.76 7.84
CA GLY A 499 32.31 44.94 7.89
C GLY A 499 33.59 44.74 8.69
N VAL A 500 34.67 45.18 8.05
CA VAL A 500 35.91 45.78 8.59
C VAL A 500 37.19 44.96 8.53
N ARG A 501 37.97 45.29 7.47
CA ARG A 501 39.39 45.66 7.43
C ARG A 501 40.41 44.93 8.33
N GLY A 502 41.44 44.37 7.73
CA GLY A 502 42.77 44.98 7.86
C GLY A 502 43.91 44.03 8.13
N HIS A 503 44.87 44.10 7.24
CA HIS A 503 46.33 43.92 7.41
C HIS A 503 46.94 42.53 7.71
N SER A 504 47.72 42.22 6.81
CA SER A 504 49.09 41.75 6.62
C SER A 504 49.13 40.40 5.95
#